data_62e05e76e2ace9a964da9e5b1ae5306d
#
_entry.id   62e05e76e2ace9a964da9e5b1ae5306d
#
_cell.length_a   1.000
_cell.length_b   1.000
_cell.length_c   1.000
_cell.angle_alpha   90.00
_cell.angle_beta   90.00
_cell.angle_gamma   90.00
#
_symmetry.space_group_name_H-M   'P 1'
#
loop_
_entity.id
_entity.type
_entity.pdbx_description
1 polymer ?
#
loop_
_entity_poly.entity_id
_entity_poly.type
_entity_poly.pdbx_seq_one_letter_code
_entity_poly.pdbx_strand_id
1 'polypeptide(L)'
;MVKTIAEKILSDRSGTDARANDIVISSVDLAFVQDTTGPLTLRLFKEAGFEHLANPARTVLFMDHAAPSPVRQLSTDHVFIREFGRDSGCIVSDVGDGVCHQIVAERYARPGDVVVGADSHSVTAGALGAFGTGMGSSDVAVAMALGKNWFRVPETMHVLLSGALAAGVCSKDLILHLIGRIGADGATYMALEFGGPGVDTLSVPDRLVVSNMAVEAGAKVGLFPGDEHTREYLALMGRPEDFHPLAADADAHYAQTVDIDLDSLEPSVSCPHSVDNVKLASELSDVRVDQVFLGTCTNGRIEDIELAARMVAGRAKARHTRFLVAPASRSVLLQAVERGYITTLVEFGAVLLPPGCAGCLGLHQGILGDGEVCLSTANRNFKGRMGNPDSFVYLASPATAAATALTGVITDPREML
;
A
#
# COMPACT_ATOMS: atom_id res chain seq x y z
N MET A 1 -30.71 9.47 4.06
CA MET A 1 -30.81 8.00 4.03
C MET A 1 -29.51 7.42 4.55
N VAL A 2 -29.56 6.31 5.25
CA VAL A 2 -28.42 5.65 5.91
C VAL A 2 -27.44 5.09 4.88
N LYS A 3 -26.13 5.34 5.02
CA LYS A 3 -25.08 5.00 4.03
C LYS A 3 -23.78 4.51 4.66
N THR A 4 -23.10 3.61 3.96
CA THR A 4 -21.71 3.25 4.20
C THR A 4 -20.76 4.39 3.76
N ILE A 5 -19.50 4.33 4.13
CA ILE A 5 -18.49 5.35 3.70
C ILE A 5 -18.40 5.39 2.17
N ALA A 6 -18.35 4.22 1.49
CA ALA A 6 -18.27 4.15 0.03
C ALA A 6 -19.49 4.80 -0.64
N GLU A 7 -20.71 4.52 -0.16
CA GLU A 7 -21.93 5.12 -0.67
C GLU A 7 -21.98 6.64 -0.44
N LYS A 8 -21.49 7.13 0.71
CA LYS A 8 -21.40 8.57 1.00
C LYS A 8 -20.51 9.28 0.00
N ILE A 9 -19.29 8.77 -0.20
CA ILE A 9 -18.31 9.38 -1.10
C ILE A 9 -18.85 9.41 -2.53
N LEU A 10 -19.31 8.27 -3.04
CA LEU A 10 -19.80 8.19 -4.42
C LEU A 10 -21.11 8.96 -4.64
N SER A 11 -21.95 9.09 -3.61
CA SER A 11 -23.12 9.96 -3.69
C SER A 11 -22.74 11.43 -3.79
N ASP A 12 -21.83 11.89 -2.94
CA ASP A 12 -21.38 13.29 -2.92
C ASP A 12 -20.71 13.65 -4.28
N ARG A 13 -19.80 12.81 -4.75
CA ARG A 13 -19.04 13.05 -5.95
C ARG A 13 -19.82 12.85 -7.27
N SER A 14 -20.93 12.11 -7.24
CA SER A 14 -21.83 11.98 -8.39
C SER A 14 -22.99 12.97 -8.38
N GLY A 15 -23.28 13.59 -7.23
CA GLY A 15 -24.46 14.43 -7.04
C GLY A 15 -25.77 13.63 -7.04
N THR A 16 -25.73 12.31 -6.77
CA THR A 16 -26.88 11.41 -6.76
C THR A 16 -26.99 10.68 -5.42
N ASP A 17 -28.15 10.10 -5.10
CA ASP A 17 -28.30 9.21 -3.97
C ASP A 17 -27.86 7.78 -4.33
N ALA A 18 -26.55 7.59 -4.47
CA ALA A 18 -25.95 6.34 -4.89
C ALA A 18 -26.04 5.24 -3.82
N ARG A 19 -26.36 4.01 -4.25
CA ARG A 19 -26.48 2.81 -3.44
C ARG A 19 -25.67 1.67 -4.02
N ALA A 20 -25.37 0.67 -3.20
CA ALA A 20 -24.69 -0.54 -3.64
C ALA A 20 -25.32 -1.09 -4.94
N ASN A 21 -24.49 -1.44 -5.89
CA ASN A 21 -24.80 -1.89 -7.25
C ASN A 21 -25.31 -0.83 -8.26
N ASP A 22 -25.57 0.42 -7.84
CA ASP A 22 -25.84 1.50 -8.79
C ASP A 22 -24.59 1.79 -9.66
N ILE A 23 -24.85 2.23 -10.89
CA ILE A 23 -23.79 2.77 -11.77
C ILE A 23 -23.90 4.30 -11.75
N VAL A 24 -22.84 4.96 -11.34
CA VAL A 24 -22.78 6.42 -11.25
C VAL A 24 -21.61 6.97 -12.05
N ILE A 25 -21.75 8.22 -12.52
CA ILE A 25 -20.63 9.01 -13.04
C ILE A 25 -20.19 9.94 -11.91
N SER A 26 -19.02 9.66 -11.36
CA SER A 26 -18.46 10.41 -10.22
C SER A 26 -17.32 11.30 -10.66
N SER A 27 -17.19 12.47 -10.05
CA SER A 27 -15.98 13.28 -10.15
C SER A 27 -14.78 12.51 -9.58
N VAL A 28 -13.61 12.76 -10.17
CA VAL A 28 -12.33 12.22 -9.72
C VAL A 28 -11.50 13.38 -9.16
N ASP A 29 -11.19 13.31 -7.85
CA ASP A 29 -10.46 14.37 -7.16
C ASP A 29 -8.96 14.28 -7.38
N LEU A 30 -8.41 13.08 -7.59
CA LEU A 30 -7.00 12.83 -7.89
C LEU A 30 -6.88 11.70 -8.90
N ALA A 31 -6.14 11.92 -9.97
CA ALA A 31 -5.73 10.88 -10.91
C ALA A 31 -4.20 10.75 -10.92
N PHE A 32 -3.68 9.51 -10.92
CA PHE A 32 -2.25 9.30 -11.00
C PHE A 32 -1.86 8.06 -11.79
N VAL A 33 -0.65 8.07 -12.29
CA VAL A 33 0.00 6.95 -12.97
C VAL A 33 1.43 6.79 -12.46
N GLN A 34 1.98 5.60 -12.58
CA GLN A 34 3.37 5.31 -12.26
C GLN A 34 4.14 4.84 -13.51
N ASP A 35 5.46 4.80 -13.46
CA ASP A 35 6.32 4.67 -14.62
C ASP A 35 6.24 3.34 -15.40
N THR A 36 5.57 2.30 -14.87
CA THR A 36 5.32 1.06 -15.64
C THR A 36 3.97 1.04 -16.37
N THR A 37 2.99 1.81 -15.92
CA THR A 37 1.66 1.92 -16.53
C THR A 37 1.40 3.28 -17.17
N GLY A 38 2.07 4.32 -16.69
CA GLY A 38 1.96 5.69 -17.16
C GLY A 38 2.23 5.87 -18.66
N PRO A 39 3.32 5.33 -19.21
CA PRO A 39 3.58 5.47 -20.65
C PRO A 39 2.44 4.98 -21.52
N LEU A 40 1.80 3.86 -21.17
CA LEU A 40 0.61 3.36 -21.87
C LEU A 40 -0.57 4.31 -21.68
N THR A 41 -0.85 4.73 -20.45
CA THR A 41 -1.96 5.66 -20.15
C THR A 41 -1.83 6.96 -20.94
N LEU A 42 -0.62 7.55 -20.97
CA LEU A 42 -0.37 8.80 -21.67
C LEU A 42 -0.44 8.68 -23.21
N ARG A 43 -0.04 7.51 -23.75
CA ARG A 43 -0.25 7.22 -25.19
C ARG A 43 -1.73 7.09 -25.50
N LEU A 44 -2.51 6.34 -24.71
CA LEU A 44 -3.95 6.23 -24.87
C LEU A 44 -4.67 7.57 -24.73
N PHE A 45 -4.23 8.43 -23.83
CA PHE A 45 -4.73 9.80 -23.70
C PHE A 45 -4.58 10.58 -25.01
N LYS A 46 -3.38 10.53 -25.63
CA LYS A 46 -3.12 11.20 -26.92
C LYS A 46 -3.88 10.55 -28.09
N GLU A 47 -3.92 9.22 -28.17
CA GLU A 47 -4.62 8.46 -29.22
C GLU A 47 -6.13 8.68 -29.19
N ALA A 48 -6.71 8.89 -28.01
CA ALA A 48 -8.13 9.26 -27.86
C ALA A 48 -8.43 10.71 -28.26
N GLY A 49 -7.41 11.48 -28.65
CA GLY A 49 -7.57 12.88 -29.09
C GLY A 49 -7.75 13.86 -27.92
N PHE A 50 -7.43 13.48 -26.70
CA PHE A 50 -7.46 14.40 -25.57
C PHE A 50 -6.27 15.38 -25.64
N GLU A 51 -6.54 16.67 -25.51
CA GLU A 51 -5.53 17.72 -25.59
C GLU A 51 -5.20 18.33 -24.23
N HIS A 52 -6.14 18.30 -23.28
CA HIS A 52 -6.02 18.96 -21.99
C HIS A 52 -6.40 18.03 -20.84
N LEU A 53 -5.72 18.20 -19.72
CA LEU A 53 -6.10 17.59 -18.46
C LEU A 53 -7.23 18.39 -17.80
N ALA A 54 -8.21 17.70 -17.21
CA ALA A 54 -9.30 18.36 -16.49
C ALA A 54 -8.77 19.12 -15.26
N ASN A 55 -7.80 18.54 -14.56
CA ASN A 55 -7.18 19.16 -13.39
C ASN A 55 -5.68 18.83 -13.33
N PRO A 56 -4.80 19.64 -13.95
CA PRO A 56 -3.37 19.42 -13.90
C PRO A 56 -2.79 19.41 -12.49
N ALA A 57 -3.33 20.25 -11.58
CA ALA A 57 -2.87 20.32 -10.17
C ALA A 57 -3.24 19.08 -9.33
N ARG A 58 -4.13 18.24 -9.84
CA ARG A 58 -4.58 16.99 -9.21
C ARG A 58 -4.34 15.77 -10.11
N THR A 59 -3.42 15.91 -11.07
CA THR A 59 -2.90 14.80 -11.89
C THR A 59 -1.42 14.64 -11.61
N VAL A 60 -1.02 13.43 -11.19
CA VAL A 60 0.37 13.16 -10.76
C VAL A 60 0.97 12.00 -11.57
N LEU A 61 2.16 12.24 -12.11
CA LEU A 61 2.95 11.25 -12.81
C LEU A 61 4.12 10.84 -11.93
N PHE A 62 4.21 9.56 -11.54
CA PHE A 62 5.25 9.05 -10.66
C PHE A 62 6.33 8.27 -11.44
N MET A 63 7.59 8.43 -11.00
CA MET A 63 8.71 7.58 -11.41
C MET A 63 9.27 6.88 -10.19
N ASP A 64 8.71 5.72 -9.84
CA ASP A 64 8.93 5.06 -8.55
C ASP A 64 9.00 3.53 -8.61
N HIS A 65 8.43 2.89 -9.64
CA HIS A 65 8.40 1.42 -9.77
C HIS A 65 9.66 0.87 -10.43
N ALA A 66 10.14 1.52 -11.48
CA ALA A 66 11.35 1.17 -12.19
C ALA A 66 12.43 2.27 -12.06
N ALA A 67 12.55 2.86 -10.89
CA ALA A 67 13.39 4.02 -10.62
C ALA A 67 14.40 3.74 -9.47
N PRO A 68 15.71 4.07 -9.63
CA PRO A 68 16.36 4.50 -10.88
C PRO A 68 16.23 3.45 -11.97
N SER A 69 16.08 3.90 -13.23
CA SER A 69 15.76 2.99 -14.35
C SER A 69 16.84 1.93 -14.55
N PRO A 70 16.50 0.64 -14.58
CA PRO A 70 17.47 -0.45 -14.76
C PRO A 70 17.82 -0.73 -16.23
N VAL A 71 17.04 -0.21 -17.18
CA VAL A 71 17.23 -0.45 -18.62
C VAL A 71 16.88 0.77 -19.45
N ARG A 72 17.51 0.86 -20.66
CA ARG A 72 17.35 2.00 -21.57
C ARG A 72 15.90 2.31 -21.95
N GLN A 73 15.08 1.29 -22.16
CA GLN A 73 13.68 1.45 -22.56
C GLN A 73 12.88 2.22 -21.51
N LEU A 74 12.99 1.83 -20.25
CA LEU A 74 12.35 2.51 -19.13
C LEU A 74 12.89 3.93 -18.92
N SER A 75 14.20 4.16 -19.14
CA SER A 75 14.76 5.51 -19.15
C SER A 75 14.13 6.40 -20.22
N THR A 76 13.84 5.86 -21.40
CA THR A 76 13.15 6.57 -22.47
C THR A 76 11.69 6.88 -22.09
N ASP A 77 11.02 5.96 -21.43
CA ASP A 77 9.67 6.21 -20.89
C ASP A 77 9.69 7.29 -19.79
N HIS A 78 10.71 7.35 -18.94
CA HIS A 78 10.89 8.46 -17.99
C HIS A 78 11.04 9.82 -18.68
N VAL A 79 11.76 9.88 -19.83
CA VAL A 79 11.84 11.12 -20.62
C VAL A 79 10.45 11.52 -21.11
N PHE A 80 9.70 10.55 -21.67
CA PHE A 80 8.35 10.80 -22.17
C PHE A 80 7.39 11.28 -21.06
N ILE A 81 7.46 10.71 -19.86
CA ILE A 81 6.66 11.14 -18.70
C ILE A 81 6.99 12.59 -18.33
N ARG A 82 8.27 12.95 -18.24
CA ARG A 82 8.70 14.33 -17.92
C ARG A 82 8.26 15.34 -18.99
N GLU A 83 8.36 14.97 -20.27
CA GLU A 83 7.91 15.81 -21.38
C GLU A 83 6.40 16.04 -21.30
N PHE A 84 5.62 14.98 -21.12
CA PHE A 84 4.18 15.12 -20.94
C PHE A 84 3.82 16.00 -19.74
N GLY A 85 4.49 15.81 -18.60
CA GLY A 85 4.26 16.61 -17.40
C GLY A 85 4.54 18.10 -17.63
N ARG A 86 5.67 18.41 -18.29
CA ARG A 86 6.01 19.79 -18.67
C ARG A 86 4.98 20.41 -19.61
N ASP A 87 4.57 19.66 -20.63
CA ASP A 87 3.70 20.17 -21.68
C ASP A 87 2.24 20.33 -21.23
N SER A 88 1.77 19.45 -20.32
CA SER A 88 0.42 19.48 -19.74
C SER A 88 0.30 20.29 -18.46
N GLY A 89 1.41 20.67 -17.84
CA GLY A 89 1.45 21.40 -16.57
C GLY A 89 1.03 20.58 -15.34
N CYS A 90 0.99 19.24 -15.46
CA CYS A 90 0.68 18.39 -14.30
C CYS A 90 1.92 18.13 -13.42
N ILE A 91 1.67 17.50 -12.27
CA ILE A 91 2.71 17.25 -11.30
C ILE A 91 3.53 16.03 -11.73
N VAL A 92 4.87 16.15 -11.65
CA VAL A 92 5.79 15.03 -11.83
C VAL A 92 6.50 14.77 -10.51
N SER A 93 6.29 13.58 -9.93
CA SER A 93 7.06 13.06 -8.80
C SER A 93 8.21 12.23 -9.35
N ASP A 94 9.41 12.81 -9.32
CA ASP A 94 10.59 12.26 -10.00
C ASP A 94 11.30 11.19 -9.14
N VAL A 95 12.27 10.53 -9.74
CA VAL A 95 13.08 9.46 -9.14
C VAL A 95 13.59 9.84 -7.75
N GLY A 96 13.35 8.97 -6.78
CA GLY A 96 13.79 9.15 -5.40
C GLY A 96 12.86 9.97 -4.51
N ASP A 97 11.70 10.43 -5.01
CA ASP A 97 10.68 11.05 -4.14
C ASP A 97 10.03 10.01 -3.21
N GLY A 98 9.75 8.84 -3.74
CA GLY A 98 9.15 7.73 -3.00
C GLY A 98 8.09 6.99 -3.79
N VAL A 99 7.56 5.92 -3.23
CA VAL A 99 6.52 5.12 -3.87
C VAL A 99 5.20 5.90 -3.94
N CYS A 100 4.52 5.86 -5.09
CA CYS A 100 3.34 6.67 -5.39
C CYS A 100 2.27 6.61 -4.29
N HIS A 101 1.96 5.44 -3.76
CA HIS A 101 0.92 5.26 -2.73
C HIS A 101 1.24 5.96 -1.41
N GLN A 102 2.53 6.00 -1.02
CA GLN A 102 2.99 6.75 0.13
C GLN A 102 2.93 8.26 -0.12
N ILE A 103 3.40 8.70 -1.29
CA ILE A 103 3.36 10.13 -1.67
C ILE A 103 1.90 10.62 -1.81
N VAL A 104 1.00 9.77 -2.35
CA VAL A 104 -0.44 10.09 -2.39
C VAL A 104 -1.00 10.31 -0.99
N ALA A 105 -0.66 9.45 -0.03
CA ALA A 105 -1.08 9.62 1.37
C ALA A 105 -0.45 10.85 2.02
N GLU A 106 0.85 11.11 1.82
CA GLU A 106 1.55 12.25 2.40
C GLU A 106 1.06 13.60 1.87
N ARG A 107 0.73 13.69 0.55
CA ARG A 107 0.59 15.00 -0.11
C ARG A 107 -0.78 15.27 -0.74
N TYR A 108 -1.60 14.27 -1.03
CA TYR A 108 -2.75 14.47 -1.92
C TYR A 108 -4.08 13.94 -1.41
N ALA A 109 -4.14 12.72 -0.86
CA ALA A 109 -5.39 12.09 -0.46
C ALA A 109 -6.05 12.81 0.72
N ARG A 110 -7.38 12.92 0.68
CA ARG A 110 -8.23 13.58 1.68
C ARG A 110 -9.43 12.68 2.00
N PRO A 111 -10.00 12.76 3.20
CA PRO A 111 -11.28 12.14 3.47
C PRO A 111 -12.35 12.59 2.46
N GLY A 112 -13.08 11.64 1.88
CA GLY A 112 -14.14 11.94 0.91
C GLY A 112 -13.68 12.13 -0.54
N ASP A 113 -12.39 12.12 -0.84
CA ASP A 113 -11.89 12.16 -2.23
C ASP A 113 -12.18 10.84 -2.96
N VAL A 114 -12.40 10.93 -4.28
CA VAL A 114 -12.29 9.81 -5.22
C VAL A 114 -10.91 9.86 -5.88
N VAL A 115 -10.10 8.85 -5.59
CA VAL A 115 -8.71 8.74 -6.05
C VAL A 115 -8.59 7.57 -7.02
N VAL A 116 -8.15 7.82 -8.25
CA VAL A 116 -7.92 6.77 -9.24
C VAL A 116 -6.45 6.71 -9.66
N GLY A 117 -5.90 5.51 -9.68
CA GLY A 117 -4.55 5.27 -10.17
C GLY A 117 -4.50 4.12 -11.15
N ALA A 118 -3.56 4.17 -12.10
CA ALA A 118 -3.27 3.05 -12.98
C ALA A 118 -2.42 1.99 -12.25
N ASP A 119 -2.78 1.73 -10.99
CA ASP A 119 -2.13 0.75 -10.11
C ASP A 119 -3.15 0.18 -9.11
N SER A 120 -3.09 -1.12 -8.89
CA SER A 120 -4.04 -1.83 -8.01
C SER A 120 -3.98 -1.38 -6.55
N HIS A 121 -2.80 -0.98 -6.04
CA HIS A 121 -2.64 -0.52 -4.66
C HIS A 121 -3.06 0.94 -4.43
N SER A 122 -3.71 1.59 -5.41
CA SER A 122 -4.41 2.88 -5.22
C SER A 122 -5.42 2.85 -4.06
N VAL A 123 -5.87 1.64 -3.68
CA VAL A 123 -6.71 1.37 -2.50
C VAL A 123 -6.09 1.88 -1.19
N THR A 124 -4.77 2.07 -1.13
CA THR A 124 -4.04 2.60 0.03
C THR A 124 -4.61 3.93 0.54
N ALA A 125 -5.14 4.77 -0.36
CA ALA A 125 -5.74 6.06 0.00
C ALA A 125 -6.97 5.92 0.92
N GLY A 126 -7.59 4.74 0.97
CA GLY A 126 -8.72 4.43 1.85
C GLY A 126 -8.39 4.49 3.34
N ALA A 127 -7.12 4.39 3.71
CA ALA A 127 -6.64 4.61 5.08
C ALA A 127 -6.94 6.02 5.61
N LEU A 128 -7.06 6.99 4.71
CA LEU A 128 -7.42 8.38 5.01
C LEU A 128 -8.90 8.69 4.73
N GLY A 129 -9.74 7.68 4.52
CA GLY A 129 -11.15 7.88 4.19
C GLY A 129 -11.41 8.34 2.75
N ALA A 130 -10.49 8.09 1.82
CA ALA A 130 -10.69 8.35 0.39
C ALA A 130 -11.16 7.09 -0.34
N PHE A 131 -12.06 7.21 -1.30
CA PHE A 131 -12.39 6.13 -2.21
C PHE A 131 -11.26 5.96 -3.23
N GLY A 132 -10.17 5.33 -2.78
CA GLY A 132 -9.00 5.03 -3.60
C GLY A 132 -9.17 3.71 -4.35
N THR A 133 -8.98 3.71 -5.67
CA THR A 133 -9.15 2.48 -6.46
C THR A 133 -8.24 2.42 -7.67
N GLY A 134 -7.72 1.22 -7.96
CA GLY A 134 -7.01 0.93 -9.20
C GLY A 134 -7.98 0.79 -10.38
N MET A 135 -7.60 1.38 -11.51
CA MET A 135 -8.33 1.30 -12.77
C MET A 135 -7.39 0.99 -13.94
N GLY A 136 -7.94 0.53 -15.05
CA GLY A 136 -7.18 0.30 -16.28
C GLY A 136 -6.59 1.59 -16.85
N SER A 137 -5.50 1.48 -17.62
CA SER A 137 -4.83 2.66 -18.21
C SER A 137 -5.77 3.53 -19.06
N SER A 138 -6.72 2.93 -19.79
CA SER A 138 -7.73 3.66 -20.56
C SER A 138 -8.69 4.45 -19.68
N ASP A 139 -9.16 3.86 -18.59
CA ASP A 139 -10.07 4.51 -17.64
C ASP A 139 -9.37 5.67 -16.92
N VAL A 140 -8.10 5.49 -16.54
CA VAL A 140 -7.31 6.56 -15.92
C VAL A 140 -7.06 7.69 -16.92
N ALA A 141 -6.79 7.39 -18.21
CA ALA A 141 -6.67 8.40 -19.25
C ALA A 141 -7.97 9.24 -19.40
N VAL A 142 -9.14 8.59 -19.35
CA VAL A 142 -10.46 9.27 -19.35
C VAL A 142 -10.62 10.12 -18.09
N ALA A 143 -10.26 9.59 -16.90
CA ALA A 143 -10.33 10.36 -15.65
C ALA A 143 -9.43 11.61 -15.69
N MET A 144 -8.22 11.48 -16.23
CA MET A 144 -7.29 12.61 -16.42
C MET A 144 -7.86 13.67 -17.36
N ALA A 145 -8.50 13.25 -18.47
CA ALA A 145 -9.05 14.15 -19.48
C ALA A 145 -10.34 14.83 -19.06
N LEU A 146 -11.25 14.10 -18.40
CA LEU A 146 -12.61 14.55 -18.13
C LEU A 146 -12.86 14.94 -16.67
N GLY A 147 -11.93 14.63 -15.74
CA GLY A 147 -12.10 14.86 -14.30
C GLY A 147 -13.21 14.00 -13.68
N LYS A 148 -13.65 12.95 -14.36
CA LYS A 148 -14.72 12.05 -13.90
C LYS A 148 -14.59 10.68 -14.55
N ASN A 149 -15.21 9.68 -13.90
CA ASN A 149 -15.31 8.33 -14.46
C ASN A 149 -16.60 7.66 -13.97
N TRP A 150 -16.93 6.52 -14.57
CA TRP A 150 -18.05 5.70 -14.11
C TRP A 150 -17.60 4.72 -13.01
N PHE A 151 -18.47 4.45 -12.08
CA PHE A 151 -18.26 3.48 -11.01
C PHE A 151 -19.53 2.67 -10.77
N ARG A 152 -19.40 1.37 -10.61
CA ARG A 152 -20.44 0.61 -9.92
C ARG A 152 -20.16 0.77 -8.42
N VAL A 153 -21.15 1.23 -7.66
CA VAL A 153 -21.04 1.36 -6.21
C VAL A 153 -20.87 -0.04 -5.62
N PRO A 154 -19.76 -0.33 -4.89
CA PRO A 154 -19.55 -1.66 -4.34
C PRO A 154 -20.50 -1.95 -3.18
N GLU A 155 -20.89 -3.21 -3.02
CA GLU A 155 -21.40 -3.68 -1.74
C GLU A 155 -20.29 -3.59 -0.69
N THR A 156 -20.65 -3.41 0.59
CA THR A 156 -19.67 -3.24 1.65
C THR A 156 -19.65 -4.43 2.60
N MET A 157 -18.45 -4.97 2.83
CA MET A 157 -18.15 -5.88 3.92
C MET A 157 -17.63 -5.06 5.11
N HIS A 158 -18.28 -5.17 6.26
CA HIS A 158 -17.84 -4.54 7.50
C HIS A 158 -16.84 -5.44 8.22
N VAL A 159 -15.62 -4.93 8.44
CA VAL A 159 -14.61 -5.59 9.26
C VAL A 159 -14.62 -4.92 10.63
N LEU A 160 -15.24 -5.59 11.61
CA LEU A 160 -15.43 -5.07 12.95
C LEU A 160 -14.23 -5.47 13.83
N LEU A 161 -13.44 -4.47 14.24
CA LEU A 161 -12.23 -4.65 15.04
C LEU A 161 -12.51 -4.38 16.51
N SER A 162 -12.01 -5.24 17.39
CA SER A 162 -12.00 -5.07 18.85
C SER A 162 -10.60 -5.30 19.39
N GLY A 163 -10.33 -4.88 20.64
CA GLY A 163 -9.03 -5.04 21.28
C GLY A 163 -7.92 -4.18 20.68
N ALA A 164 -6.66 -4.57 20.88
CA ALA A 164 -5.46 -3.89 20.40
C ALA A 164 -4.37 -4.91 20.01
N LEU A 165 -3.49 -4.54 19.08
CA LEU A 165 -2.38 -5.40 18.67
C LEU A 165 -1.40 -5.60 19.83
N ALA A 166 -1.07 -6.85 20.13
CA ALA A 166 -0.10 -7.21 21.14
C ALA A 166 1.35 -6.90 20.70
N ALA A 167 2.27 -6.87 21.65
CA ALA A 167 3.70 -6.70 21.35
C ALA A 167 4.19 -7.80 20.39
N GLY A 168 4.90 -7.41 19.33
CA GLY A 168 5.37 -8.30 18.27
C GLY A 168 4.36 -8.59 17.17
N VAL A 169 3.11 -8.15 17.32
CA VAL A 169 2.07 -8.23 16.27
C VAL A 169 1.92 -6.87 15.61
N CYS A 170 1.83 -6.84 14.29
CA CYS A 170 1.73 -5.61 13.49
C CYS A 170 0.43 -5.60 12.66
N SER A 171 0.06 -4.44 12.13
CA SER A 171 -1.09 -4.30 11.23
C SER A 171 -1.00 -5.17 9.96
N LYS A 172 0.22 -5.60 9.58
CA LYS A 172 0.43 -6.60 8.54
C LYS A 172 -0.15 -7.96 8.92
N ASP A 173 -0.01 -8.36 10.17
CA ASP A 173 -0.55 -9.62 10.68
C ASP A 173 -2.09 -9.58 10.68
N LEU A 174 -2.70 -8.43 11.00
CA LEU A 174 -4.14 -8.21 10.88
C LEU A 174 -4.65 -8.45 9.46
N ILE A 175 -4.04 -7.82 8.46
CA ILE A 175 -4.54 -7.96 7.08
C ILE A 175 -4.24 -9.34 6.50
N LEU A 176 -3.12 -9.97 6.84
CA LEU A 176 -2.83 -11.35 6.46
C LEU A 176 -3.85 -12.32 7.10
N HIS A 177 -4.18 -12.13 8.39
CA HIS A 177 -5.22 -12.91 9.05
C HIS A 177 -6.58 -12.76 8.34
N LEU A 178 -7.00 -11.53 8.01
CA LEU A 178 -8.25 -11.29 7.28
C LEU A 178 -8.24 -12.03 5.93
N ILE A 179 -7.19 -11.85 5.12
CA ILE A 179 -7.07 -12.48 3.80
C ILE A 179 -7.05 -14.01 3.93
N GLY A 180 -6.32 -14.56 4.88
CA GLY A 180 -6.30 -15.99 5.16
C GLY A 180 -7.67 -16.56 5.56
N ARG A 181 -8.52 -15.73 6.22
CA ARG A 181 -9.87 -16.12 6.66
C ARG A 181 -10.92 -16.05 5.55
N ILE A 182 -10.84 -15.02 4.67
CA ILE A 182 -11.87 -14.81 3.64
C ILE A 182 -11.45 -15.29 2.24
N GLY A 183 -10.14 -15.55 2.03
CA GLY A 183 -9.57 -15.91 0.73
C GLY A 183 -9.14 -14.68 -0.10
N ALA A 184 -8.33 -14.93 -1.13
CA ALA A 184 -7.84 -13.90 -2.05
C ALA A 184 -8.94 -13.30 -2.96
N ASP A 185 -10.12 -13.90 -3.00
CA ASP A 185 -11.29 -13.47 -3.78
C ASP A 185 -12.53 -13.18 -2.92
N GLY A 186 -12.42 -13.31 -1.58
CA GLY A 186 -13.54 -13.23 -0.65
C GLY A 186 -14.23 -11.87 -0.57
N ALA A 187 -13.56 -10.80 -1.01
CA ALA A 187 -14.12 -9.45 -1.10
C ALA A 187 -14.19 -8.94 -2.55
N THR A 188 -14.29 -9.84 -3.54
CA THR A 188 -14.26 -9.45 -4.96
C THR A 188 -15.27 -8.37 -5.29
N TYR A 189 -14.75 -7.21 -5.72
CA TYR A 189 -15.49 -5.99 -6.03
C TYR A 189 -16.28 -5.38 -4.86
N MET A 190 -16.03 -5.76 -3.62
CA MET A 190 -16.62 -5.15 -2.43
C MET A 190 -15.77 -3.98 -1.92
N ALA A 191 -16.37 -3.10 -1.14
CA ALA A 191 -15.64 -2.22 -0.23
C ALA A 191 -15.39 -3.01 1.07
N LEU A 192 -14.15 -3.03 1.56
CA LEU A 192 -13.86 -3.37 2.94
C LEU A 192 -13.95 -2.09 3.77
N GLU A 193 -14.84 -2.03 4.75
CA GLU A 193 -14.98 -0.90 5.65
C GLU A 193 -14.61 -1.34 7.06
N PHE A 194 -13.56 -0.74 7.60
CA PHE A 194 -13.03 -1.07 8.92
C PHE A 194 -13.68 -0.19 9.97
N GLY A 195 -14.26 -0.83 11.00
CA GLY A 195 -14.98 -0.19 12.08
C GLY A 195 -14.77 -0.89 13.42
N GLY A 196 -15.50 -0.42 14.45
CA GLY A 196 -15.41 -0.95 15.81
C GLY A 196 -14.32 -0.27 16.65
N PRO A 197 -14.30 -0.54 17.97
CA PRO A 197 -13.40 0.14 18.91
C PRO A 197 -11.91 -0.16 18.67
N GLY A 198 -11.55 -1.28 18.03
CA GLY A 198 -10.17 -1.59 17.68
C GLY A 198 -9.57 -0.62 16.64
N VAL A 199 -10.39 0.09 15.85
CA VAL A 199 -9.90 1.09 14.90
C VAL A 199 -9.19 2.25 15.60
N ASP A 200 -9.63 2.63 16.81
CA ASP A 200 -9.04 3.70 17.60
C ASP A 200 -7.64 3.33 18.13
N THR A 201 -7.25 2.08 18.07
CA THR A 201 -5.92 1.61 18.47
C THR A 201 -4.92 1.58 17.30
N LEU A 202 -5.39 1.75 16.06
CA LEU A 202 -4.59 1.73 14.85
C LEU A 202 -4.21 3.14 14.41
N SER A 203 -2.91 3.40 14.34
CA SER A 203 -2.38 4.63 13.74
C SER A 203 -2.66 4.70 12.22
N VAL A 204 -2.55 5.88 11.61
CA VAL A 204 -2.68 5.98 10.15
C VAL A 204 -1.64 5.14 9.39
N PRO A 205 -0.35 5.07 9.80
CA PRO A 205 0.58 4.09 9.23
C PRO A 205 0.07 2.64 9.24
N ASP A 206 -0.56 2.18 10.32
CA ASP A 206 -1.19 0.85 10.38
C ASP A 206 -2.34 0.71 9.39
N ARG A 207 -3.23 1.71 9.33
CA ARG A 207 -4.35 1.73 8.40
C ARG A 207 -3.90 1.74 6.94
N LEU A 208 -2.77 2.38 6.63
CA LEU A 208 -2.16 2.37 5.29
C LEU A 208 -1.72 0.97 4.88
N VAL A 209 -1.20 0.15 5.80
CA VAL A 209 -0.86 -1.26 5.54
C VAL A 209 -2.12 -2.06 5.22
N VAL A 210 -3.14 -1.93 6.06
CA VAL A 210 -4.40 -2.68 5.94
C VAL A 210 -5.14 -2.31 4.65
N SER A 211 -5.31 -1.01 4.37
CA SER A 211 -5.94 -0.53 3.14
C SER A 211 -5.16 -0.94 1.89
N ASN A 212 -3.82 -0.88 1.94
CA ASN A 212 -2.97 -1.29 0.82
C ASN A 212 -3.25 -2.73 0.37
N MET A 213 -3.40 -3.64 1.31
CA MET A 213 -3.59 -5.06 1.02
C MET A 213 -5.06 -5.47 0.87
N ALA A 214 -6.02 -4.58 1.01
CA ALA A 214 -7.44 -4.88 0.78
C ALA A 214 -7.69 -5.43 -0.64
N VAL A 215 -6.96 -4.94 -1.63
CA VAL A 215 -7.04 -5.43 -3.02
C VAL A 215 -6.60 -6.90 -3.16
N GLU A 216 -5.80 -7.42 -2.26
CA GLU A 216 -5.35 -8.82 -2.27
C GLU A 216 -6.45 -9.80 -1.80
N ALA A 217 -7.55 -9.29 -1.24
CA ALA A 217 -8.80 -10.03 -1.02
C ALA A 217 -9.83 -9.79 -2.16
N GLY A 218 -9.42 -9.13 -3.26
CA GLY A 218 -10.30 -8.76 -4.38
C GLY A 218 -11.10 -7.47 -4.17
N ALA A 219 -10.88 -6.74 -3.06
CA ALA A 219 -11.65 -5.54 -2.74
C ALA A 219 -11.39 -4.39 -3.71
N LYS A 220 -12.45 -3.62 -3.98
CA LYS A 220 -12.39 -2.40 -4.80
C LYS A 220 -11.77 -1.23 -4.03
N VAL A 221 -11.93 -1.22 -2.70
CA VAL A 221 -11.37 -0.22 -1.79
C VAL A 221 -11.31 -0.80 -0.36
N GLY A 222 -10.35 -0.34 0.45
CA GLY A 222 -10.29 -0.62 1.90
C GLY A 222 -10.38 0.70 2.66
N LEU A 223 -11.50 0.94 3.36
CA LEU A 223 -11.86 2.23 3.92
C LEU A 223 -11.76 2.24 5.45
N PHE A 224 -11.07 3.25 5.95
CA PHE A 224 -11.16 3.68 7.35
C PHE A 224 -11.92 4.99 7.46
N PRO A 225 -12.51 5.31 8.63
CA PRO A 225 -13.15 6.60 8.84
C PRO A 225 -12.12 7.74 8.80
N GLY A 226 -12.56 8.92 8.35
CA GLY A 226 -11.83 10.17 8.53
C GLY A 226 -12.06 10.70 9.94
N ASP A 227 -11.28 10.23 10.89
CA ASP A 227 -11.39 10.48 12.33
C ASP A 227 -10.25 11.36 12.87
N GLU A 228 -10.10 11.38 14.20
CA GLU A 228 -9.05 12.16 14.88
C GLU A 228 -7.63 11.73 14.46
N HIS A 229 -7.36 10.43 14.30
CA HIS A 229 -6.05 9.96 13.82
C HIS A 229 -5.75 10.48 12.41
N THR A 230 -6.77 10.52 11.54
CA THR A 230 -6.64 11.10 10.20
C THR A 230 -6.34 12.60 10.29
N ARG A 231 -7.00 13.33 11.20
CA ARG A 231 -6.75 14.77 11.42
C ARG A 231 -5.31 15.03 11.88
N GLU A 232 -4.85 14.25 12.85
CA GLU A 232 -3.48 14.36 13.37
C GLU A 232 -2.43 14.03 12.29
N TYR A 233 -2.65 12.98 11.51
CA TYR A 233 -1.77 12.62 10.42
C TYR A 233 -1.68 13.72 9.35
N LEU A 234 -2.82 14.27 8.93
CA LEU A 234 -2.83 15.37 7.96
C LEU A 234 -2.15 16.61 8.49
N ALA A 235 -2.32 16.93 9.79
CA ALA A 235 -1.58 18.03 10.43
C ALA A 235 -0.07 17.78 10.46
N LEU A 236 0.36 16.54 10.75
CA LEU A 236 1.77 16.14 10.71
C LEU A 236 2.37 16.27 9.30
N MET A 237 1.56 15.99 8.28
CA MET A 237 1.93 16.16 6.86
C MET A 237 1.86 17.64 6.39
N GLY A 238 1.54 18.58 7.28
CA GLY A 238 1.43 20.01 6.96
C GLY A 238 0.15 20.37 6.18
N ARG A 239 -0.91 19.57 6.28
CA ARG A 239 -2.18 19.72 5.56
C ARG A 239 -3.41 19.65 6.48
N PRO A 240 -3.43 20.37 7.62
CA PRO A 240 -4.58 20.29 8.56
C PRO A 240 -5.91 20.73 7.94
N GLU A 241 -5.87 21.62 6.94
CA GLU A 241 -7.05 22.10 6.20
C GLU A 241 -7.70 21.05 5.31
N ASP A 242 -6.99 19.99 4.98
CA ASP A 242 -7.51 18.89 4.16
C ASP A 242 -8.40 17.91 4.95
N PHE A 243 -8.48 18.07 6.28
CA PHE A 243 -9.29 17.21 7.11
C PHE A 243 -10.78 17.53 7.01
N HIS A 244 -11.56 16.49 6.74
CA HIS A 244 -13.02 16.49 6.85
C HIS A 244 -13.45 15.21 7.56
N PRO A 245 -14.30 15.30 8.63
CA PRO A 245 -14.76 14.11 9.30
C PRO A 245 -15.66 13.28 8.38
N LEU A 246 -15.42 11.97 8.34
CA LEU A 246 -16.18 11.05 7.49
C LEU A 246 -16.32 9.70 8.20
N ALA A 247 -17.54 9.24 8.38
CA ALA A 247 -17.85 7.91 8.92
C ALA A 247 -19.13 7.38 8.26
N ALA A 248 -19.36 6.07 8.34
CA ALA A 248 -20.65 5.49 8.00
C ALA A 248 -21.76 6.02 8.92
N ASP A 249 -22.99 5.91 8.49
CA ASP A 249 -24.13 6.14 9.39
C ASP A 249 -24.26 4.97 10.39
N ALA A 250 -24.76 5.24 11.58
CA ALA A 250 -24.84 4.25 12.67
C ALA A 250 -25.61 2.97 12.26
N ASP A 251 -26.64 3.13 11.42
CA ASP A 251 -27.47 2.03 10.94
C ASP A 251 -27.12 1.63 9.50
N ALA A 252 -25.87 1.87 9.03
CA ALA A 252 -25.43 1.52 7.69
C ALA A 252 -25.65 0.02 7.41
N HIS A 253 -26.12 -0.29 6.23
CA HIS A 253 -26.36 -1.67 5.82
C HIS A 253 -25.09 -2.26 5.18
N TYR A 254 -24.63 -3.38 5.72
CA TYR A 254 -23.50 -4.13 5.22
C TYR A 254 -23.95 -5.47 4.64
N ALA A 255 -23.37 -5.86 3.50
CA ALA A 255 -23.66 -7.15 2.87
C ALA A 255 -23.12 -8.32 3.69
N GLN A 256 -22.00 -8.10 4.37
CA GLN A 256 -21.34 -9.08 5.22
C GLN A 256 -20.66 -8.36 6.40
N THR A 257 -20.46 -9.08 7.50
CA THR A 257 -19.64 -8.62 8.64
C THR A 257 -18.64 -9.70 9.03
N VAL A 258 -17.42 -9.25 9.32
CA VAL A 258 -16.32 -10.10 9.80
C VAL A 258 -15.79 -9.49 11.09
N ASP A 259 -15.91 -10.22 12.20
CA ASP A 259 -15.36 -9.79 13.49
C ASP A 259 -13.91 -10.27 13.65
N ILE A 260 -13.02 -9.38 14.09
CA ILE A 260 -11.63 -9.68 14.40
C ILE A 260 -11.28 -9.07 15.77
N ASP A 261 -10.84 -9.93 16.67
CA ASP A 261 -10.27 -9.54 17.95
C ASP A 261 -8.75 -9.39 17.81
N LEU A 262 -8.28 -8.13 17.86
CA LEU A 262 -6.86 -7.79 17.71
C LEU A 262 -5.99 -8.39 18.82
N ASP A 263 -6.54 -8.59 20.04
CA ASP A 263 -5.81 -9.20 21.16
C ASP A 263 -5.46 -10.67 20.89
N SER A 264 -6.22 -11.34 20.03
CA SER A 264 -6.05 -12.74 19.68
C SER A 264 -5.09 -13.00 18.51
N LEU A 265 -4.66 -11.94 17.81
CA LEU A 265 -3.81 -12.09 16.63
C LEU A 265 -2.39 -12.52 17.00
N GLU A 266 -1.82 -13.33 16.13
CA GLU A 266 -0.45 -13.82 16.24
C GLU A 266 0.36 -13.45 14.99
N PRO A 267 1.72 -13.34 15.09
CA PRO A 267 2.57 -13.11 13.92
C PRO A 267 2.30 -14.13 12.82
N SER A 268 1.90 -13.61 11.67
CA SER A 268 1.40 -14.39 10.55
C SER A 268 2.28 -14.24 9.31
N VAL A 269 2.37 -15.29 8.51
CA VAL A 269 3.17 -15.34 7.29
C VAL A 269 2.33 -15.89 6.16
N SER A 270 2.25 -15.16 5.05
CA SER A 270 1.68 -15.69 3.81
C SER A 270 2.74 -16.49 3.06
N CYS A 271 2.47 -17.78 2.86
CA CYS A 271 3.35 -18.71 2.15
C CYS A 271 3.20 -18.61 0.64
N PRO A 272 4.26 -18.94 -0.15
CA PRO A 272 4.16 -18.99 -1.61
C PRO A 272 3.09 -19.99 -2.08
N HIS A 273 2.38 -19.78 -3.19
CA HIS A 273 2.45 -18.64 -4.11
C HIS A 273 1.08 -17.93 -4.15
N SER A 274 0.44 -17.78 -3.00
CA SER A 274 -0.85 -17.09 -2.86
C SER A 274 -0.91 -16.34 -1.54
N VAL A 275 -1.47 -15.12 -1.54
CA VAL A 275 -1.48 -14.25 -0.36
C VAL A 275 -2.33 -14.84 0.77
N ASP A 276 -3.37 -15.60 0.45
CA ASP A 276 -4.27 -16.27 1.40
C ASP A 276 -3.74 -17.57 1.99
N ASN A 277 -2.58 -18.06 1.54
CA ASN A 277 -1.91 -19.22 2.13
C ASN A 277 -1.18 -18.83 3.43
N VAL A 278 -1.96 -18.47 4.44
CA VAL A 278 -1.45 -17.91 5.71
C VAL A 278 -1.20 -19.00 6.74
N LYS A 279 -0.06 -18.92 7.42
CA LYS A 279 0.34 -19.73 8.58
C LYS A 279 0.89 -18.84 9.69
N LEU A 280 0.98 -19.36 10.90
CA LEU A 280 1.68 -18.67 11.99
C LEU A 280 3.20 -18.70 11.75
N ALA A 281 3.89 -17.64 12.14
CA ALA A 281 5.35 -17.58 12.03
C ALA A 281 6.04 -18.72 12.81
N SER A 282 5.50 -19.09 13.96
CA SER A 282 5.97 -20.20 14.80
C SER A 282 5.90 -21.59 14.12
N GLU A 283 5.04 -21.77 13.12
CA GLU A 283 4.91 -23.02 12.35
C GLU A 283 5.97 -23.15 11.24
N LEU A 284 6.76 -22.10 10.98
CA LEU A 284 7.67 -22.01 9.82
C LEU A 284 9.14 -21.87 10.24
N SER A 285 9.49 -22.20 11.49
CA SER A 285 10.83 -22.04 12.06
C SER A 285 11.94 -22.87 11.40
N ASP A 286 11.60 -23.83 10.57
CA ASP A 286 12.52 -24.63 9.75
C ASP A 286 12.79 -24.04 8.35
N VAL A 287 12.03 -23.01 7.94
CA VAL A 287 12.17 -22.37 6.62
C VAL A 287 13.38 -21.43 6.63
N ARG A 288 14.44 -21.81 5.91
CA ARG A 288 15.62 -20.97 5.72
C ARG A 288 15.32 -19.83 4.73
N VAL A 289 15.87 -18.66 5.03
CA VAL A 289 15.63 -17.42 4.25
C VAL A 289 16.96 -16.88 3.72
N ASP A 290 17.07 -16.77 2.39
CA ASP A 290 18.25 -16.24 1.70
C ASP A 290 18.23 -14.70 1.63
N GLN A 291 17.03 -14.10 1.57
CA GLN A 291 16.83 -12.67 1.51
C GLN A 291 15.67 -12.21 2.40
N VAL A 292 15.90 -11.19 3.17
CA VAL A 292 14.82 -10.41 3.84
C VAL A 292 14.68 -9.08 3.14
N PHE A 293 13.45 -8.69 2.81
CA PHE A 293 13.16 -7.41 2.18
C PHE A 293 12.14 -6.63 3.01
N LEU A 294 12.58 -5.52 3.61
CA LEU A 294 11.76 -4.56 4.36
C LEU A 294 11.58 -3.30 3.53
N GLY A 295 10.35 -2.93 3.24
CA GLY A 295 10.09 -1.73 2.46
C GLY A 295 8.77 -1.73 1.72
N THR A 296 8.72 -0.95 0.65
CA THR A 296 7.58 -0.78 -0.27
C THR A 296 6.45 0.11 0.27
N CYS A 297 5.37 0.24 -0.50
CA CYS A 297 4.17 0.97 -0.10
C CYS A 297 3.43 0.33 1.08
N THR A 298 3.69 -0.94 1.37
CA THR A 298 3.08 -1.65 2.49
C THR A 298 3.79 -1.30 3.80
N ASN A 299 5.10 -1.58 3.90
CA ASN A 299 5.87 -1.47 5.14
C ASN A 299 7.29 -0.92 4.89
N GLY A 300 7.38 0.35 4.54
CA GLY A 300 8.63 1.08 4.41
C GLY A 300 8.57 2.45 5.08
N ARG A 301 7.64 2.63 6.04
CA ARG A 301 7.43 3.88 6.79
C ARG A 301 8.42 4.01 7.93
N ILE A 302 8.41 5.18 8.57
CA ILE A 302 9.37 5.45 9.65
C ILE A 302 9.19 4.49 10.83
N GLU A 303 7.95 4.10 11.13
CA GLU A 303 7.61 3.16 12.20
C GLU A 303 8.16 1.75 11.93
N ASP A 304 8.08 1.29 10.67
CA ASP A 304 8.61 0.01 10.24
C ASP A 304 10.15 -0.03 10.32
N ILE A 305 10.79 1.05 9.88
CA ILE A 305 12.25 1.21 9.90
C ILE A 305 12.75 1.32 11.34
N GLU A 306 12.07 2.09 12.18
CA GLU A 306 12.38 2.22 13.61
C GLU A 306 12.28 0.86 14.32
N LEU A 307 11.17 0.13 14.12
CA LEU A 307 10.96 -1.19 14.71
C LEU A 307 12.10 -2.14 14.33
N ALA A 308 12.41 -2.23 13.04
CA ALA A 308 13.51 -3.08 12.57
C ALA A 308 14.87 -2.64 13.14
N ALA A 309 15.19 -1.34 13.13
CA ALA A 309 16.44 -0.83 13.66
C ALA A 309 16.60 -1.13 15.15
N ARG A 310 15.54 -0.95 15.96
CA ARG A 310 15.55 -1.27 17.39
C ARG A 310 15.77 -2.75 17.64
N MET A 311 15.11 -3.63 16.87
CA MET A 311 15.25 -5.09 17.04
C MET A 311 16.66 -5.59 16.71
N VAL A 312 17.33 -5.01 15.72
CA VAL A 312 18.66 -5.48 15.27
C VAL A 312 19.83 -4.74 15.93
N ALA A 313 19.58 -3.68 16.69
CA ALA A 313 20.63 -2.85 17.30
C ALA A 313 21.61 -3.67 18.14
N GLY A 314 22.91 -3.57 17.87
CA GLY A 314 23.97 -4.28 18.59
C GLY A 314 24.00 -5.79 18.42
N ARG A 315 23.18 -6.33 17.52
CA ARG A 315 23.12 -7.78 17.22
C ARG A 315 23.82 -8.08 15.88
N ALA A 316 24.10 -9.36 15.60
CA ALA A 316 24.71 -9.79 14.36
C ALA A 316 23.66 -10.39 13.42
N LYS A 317 23.74 -10.03 12.14
CA LYS A 317 22.91 -10.57 11.08
C LYS A 317 23.27 -12.04 10.79
N ALA A 318 22.30 -12.86 10.43
CA ALA A 318 22.53 -14.19 9.92
C ALA A 318 23.45 -14.14 8.68
N ARG A 319 24.52 -15.00 8.68
CA ARG A 319 25.60 -14.92 7.68
C ARG A 319 25.15 -15.14 6.23
N HIS A 320 24.13 -15.97 6.03
CA HIS A 320 23.65 -16.39 4.70
C HIS A 320 22.43 -15.60 4.23
N THR A 321 21.94 -14.66 5.00
CA THR A 321 20.75 -13.89 4.68
C THR A 321 21.14 -12.48 4.24
N ARG A 322 20.71 -12.05 3.07
CA ARG A 322 20.76 -10.64 2.66
C ARG A 322 19.61 -9.89 3.35
N PHE A 323 19.86 -8.68 3.79
CA PHE A 323 18.80 -7.81 4.33
C PHE A 323 18.74 -6.53 3.51
N LEU A 324 17.65 -6.33 2.78
CA LEU A 324 17.40 -5.16 1.95
C LEU A 324 16.37 -4.27 2.64
N VAL A 325 16.62 -2.95 2.65
CA VAL A 325 15.72 -1.95 3.25
C VAL A 325 15.44 -0.86 2.23
N ALA A 326 14.16 -0.61 1.93
CA ALA A 326 13.69 0.42 1.01
C ALA A 326 12.71 1.37 1.73
N PRO A 327 13.13 2.58 2.12
CA PRO A 327 12.22 3.58 2.67
C PRO A 327 11.10 3.95 1.69
N ALA A 328 9.88 4.17 2.18
CA ALA A 328 8.73 4.42 1.33
C ALA A 328 8.76 5.80 0.64
N SER A 329 9.44 6.78 1.24
CA SER A 329 9.61 8.12 0.66
C SER A 329 10.93 8.76 1.06
N ARG A 330 11.30 9.84 0.34
CA ARG A 330 12.45 10.70 0.70
C ARG A 330 12.29 11.29 2.10
N SER A 331 11.08 11.67 2.48
CA SER A 331 10.79 12.20 3.82
C SER A 331 11.07 11.15 4.89
N VAL A 332 10.62 9.93 4.69
CA VAL A 332 10.91 8.80 5.59
C VAL A 332 12.41 8.53 5.66
N LEU A 333 13.10 8.50 4.53
CA LEU A 333 14.55 8.30 4.51
C LEU A 333 15.29 9.36 5.35
N LEU A 334 14.95 10.64 5.16
CA LEU A 334 15.57 11.73 5.91
C LEU A 334 15.33 11.61 7.41
N GLN A 335 14.08 11.32 7.83
CA GLN A 335 13.75 11.09 9.23
C GLN A 335 14.52 9.89 9.81
N ALA A 336 14.64 8.80 9.06
CA ALA A 336 15.37 7.61 9.49
C ALA A 336 16.89 7.86 9.61
N VAL A 337 17.46 8.72 8.76
CA VAL A 337 18.86 9.18 8.87
C VAL A 337 19.04 10.07 10.11
N GLU A 338 18.18 11.06 10.29
CA GLU A 338 18.24 12.00 11.43
C GLU A 338 18.12 11.27 12.78
N ARG A 339 17.28 10.22 12.86
CA ARG A 339 17.10 9.42 14.08
C ARG A 339 18.16 8.32 14.25
N GLY A 340 19.11 8.16 13.31
CA GLY A 340 20.18 7.17 13.36
C GLY A 340 19.76 5.75 12.96
N TYR A 341 18.50 5.51 12.58
CA TYR A 341 18.01 4.18 12.24
C TYR A 341 18.70 3.59 11.00
N ILE A 342 18.98 4.43 9.99
CA ILE A 342 19.73 3.97 8.79
C ILE A 342 21.15 3.55 9.18
N THR A 343 21.83 4.30 10.03
CA THR A 343 23.17 3.93 10.52
C THR A 343 23.13 2.56 11.20
N THR A 344 22.19 2.37 12.14
CA THR A 344 22.01 1.08 12.83
C THR A 344 21.77 -0.09 11.88
N LEU A 345 20.90 0.09 10.88
CA LEU A 345 20.60 -0.96 9.90
C LEU A 345 21.80 -1.27 9.00
N VAL A 346 22.56 -0.25 8.58
CA VAL A 346 23.77 -0.44 7.76
C VAL A 346 24.89 -1.11 8.57
N GLU A 347 25.11 -0.73 9.84
CA GLU A 347 26.04 -1.40 10.75
C GLU A 347 25.66 -2.85 10.99
N PHE A 348 24.36 -3.16 11.06
CA PHE A 348 23.87 -4.55 11.11
C PHE A 348 24.16 -5.34 9.83
N GLY A 349 24.44 -4.68 8.72
CA GLY A 349 24.72 -5.27 7.40
C GLY A 349 23.52 -5.29 6.45
N ALA A 350 22.56 -4.38 6.65
CA ALA A 350 21.50 -4.15 5.69
C ALA A 350 22.03 -3.38 4.46
N VAL A 351 21.42 -3.64 3.30
CA VAL A 351 21.64 -2.90 2.06
C VAL A 351 20.51 -1.89 1.90
N LEU A 352 20.83 -0.61 1.95
CA LEU A 352 19.88 0.45 1.72
C LEU A 352 19.59 0.61 0.24
N LEU A 353 18.31 0.54 -0.14
CA LEU A 353 17.81 0.81 -1.47
C LEU A 353 17.23 2.24 -1.54
N PRO A 354 17.19 2.85 -2.74
CA PRO A 354 16.52 4.15 -2.89
C PRO A 354 15.01 4.07 -2.57
N PRO A 355 14.39 5.18 -2.12
CA PRO A 355 12.95 5.24 -1.96
C PRO A 355 12.20 4.92 -3.25
N GLY A 356 11.23 3.98 -3.19
CA GLY A 356 10.48 3.51 -4.34
C GLY A 356 9.93 2.11 -4.16
N CYS A 357 9.41 1.52 -5.23
CA CYS A 357 8.88 0.14 -5.22
C CYS A 357 9.98 -0.93 -5.13
N ALA A 358 11.18 -0.61 -5.58
CA ALA A 358 12.39 -1.43 -5.50
C ALA A 358 12.20 -2.89 -6.00
N GLY A 359 12.67 -3.87 -5.23
CA GLY A 359 12.60 -5.29 -5.59
C GLY A 359 11.20 -5.91 -5.53
N CYS A 360 10.19 -5.21 -5.01
CA CYS A 360 8.82 -5.74 -4.87
C CYS A 360 8.21 -6.19 -6.21
N LEU A 361 8.49 -5.49 -7.29
CA LEU A 361 7.98 -5.80 -8.63
C LEU A 361 8.96 -6.64 -9.48
N GLY A 362 10.16 -6.90 -8.97
CA GLY A 362 11.17 -7.69 -9.69
C GLY A 362 11.74 -7.01 -10.93
N LEU A 363 11.72 -5.67 -10.99
CA LEU A 363 12.18 -4.92 -12.15
C LEU A 363 13.64 -4.50 -12.06
N HIS A 364 14.21 -4.40 -10.85
CA HIS A 364 15.61 -4.01 -10.72
C HIS A 364 16.32 -4.64 -9.52
N GLN A 365 16.48 -3.98 -8.39
CA GLN A 365 17.33 -4.43 -7.27
C GLN A 365 16.64 -5.51 -6.42
N GLY A 366 17.42 -6.53 -5.97
CA GLY A 366 16.93 -7.56 -5.05
C GLY A 366 16.19 -8.72 -5.72
N ILE A 367 16.39 -8.94 -7.02
CA ILE A 367 15.87 -10.12 -7.73
C ILE A 367 16.53 -11.39 -7.15
N LEU A 368 15.73 -12.44 -6.99
CA LEU A 368 16.12 -13.70 -6.40
C LEU A 368 16.72 -14.65 -7.44
N GLY A 369 17.66 -15.50 -7.01
CA GLY A 369 18.13 -16.64 -7.78
C GLY A 369 17.16 -17.82 -7.76
N ASP A 370 17.42 -18.84 -8.60
CA ASP A 370 16.62 -20.07 -8.63
C ASP A 370 16.68 -20.79 -7.28
N GLY A 371 15.51 -21.14 -6.75
CA GLY A 371 15.36 -21.81 -5.47
C GLY A 371 15.54 -20.92 -4.24
N GLU A 372 15.92 -19.65 -4.39
CA GLU A 372 16.08 -18.75 -3.25
C GLU A 372 14.73 -18.43 -2.59
N VAL A 373 14.78 -18.28 -1.28
CA VAL A 373 13.65 -17.93 -0.41
C VAL A 373 13.81 -16.50 0.08
N CYS A 374 12.77 -15.67 -0.16
CA CYS A 374 12.68 -14.32 0.37
C CYS A 374 11.54 -14.19 1.38
N LEU A 375 11.80 -13.59 2.54
CA LEU A 375 10.78 -13.06 3.44
C LEU A 375 10.66 -11.55 3.19
N SER A 376 9.47 -11.11 2.78
CA SER A 376 9.24 -9.75 2.32
C SER A 376 8.08 -9.08 3.06
N THR A 377 8.21 -7.79 3.33
CA THR A 377 7.08 -6.97 3.81
C THR A 377 6.20 -6.43 2.67
N ALA A 378 6.47 -6.82 1.43
CA ALA A 378 5.66 -6.48 0.26
C ALA A 378 4.22 -7.04 0.35
N ASN A 379 3.44 -6.84 -0.67
CA ASN A 379 1.99 -7.14 -0.67
C ASN A 379 1.60 -8.37 -1.50
N ARG A 380 2.48 -8.91 -2.36
CA ARG A 380 2.19 -10.04 -3.24
C ARG A 380 3.33 -11.04 -3.27
N ASN A 381 2.97 -12.33 -3.42
CA ASN A 381 3.92 -13.44 -3.47
C ASN A 381 3.61 -14.49 -4.55
N PHE A 382 2.83 -14.12 -5.57
CA PHE A 382 2.57 -15.00 -6.69
C PHE A 382 3.88 -15.37 -7.42
N LYS A 383 3.86 -16.49 -8.13
CA LYS A 383 5.02 -17.02 -8.85
C LYS A 383 5.62 -15.97 -9.80
N GLY A 384 6.91 -15.66 -9.62
CA GLY A 384 7.62 -14.65 -10.41
C GLY A 384 7.45 -13.19 -9.96
N ARG A 385 6.74 -12.93 -8.85
CA ARG A 385 6.47 -11.55 -8.39
C ARG A 385 7.75 -10.71 -8.19
N MET A 386 8.81 -11.31 -7.67
CA MET A 386 10.10 -10.63 -7.46
C MET A 386 11.12 -10.95 -8.57
N GLY A 387 10.64 -11.15 -9.81
CA GLY A 387 11.44 -11.27 -11.02
C GLY A 387 11.79 -12.68 -11.44
N ASN A 388 11.90 -13.63 -10.51
CA ASN A 388 12.25 -15.03 -10.81
C ASN A 388 11.07 -15.97 -10.48
N PRO A 389 10.52 -16.72 -11.47
CA PRO A 389 9.42 -17.66 -11.24
C PRO A 389 9.83 -18.91 -10.45
N ASP A 390 11.10 -19.21 -10.34
CA ASP A 390 11.62 -20.39 -9.63
C ASP A 390 12.13 -20.05 -8.22
N SER A 391 11.77 -18.86 -7.71
CA SER A 391 12.00 -18.42 -6.33
C SER A 391 10.72 -18.47 -5.47
N PHE A 392 10.90 -18.38 -4.15
CA PHE A 392 9.82 -18.48 -3.18
C PHE A 392 9.75 -17.19 -2.34
N VAL A 393 8.61 -16.51 -2.39
CA VAL A 393 8.38 -15.28 -1.62
C VAL A 393 7.34 -15.53 -0.52
N TYR A 394 7.74 -15.29 0.71
CA TYR A 394 6.88 -15.26 1.89
C TYR A 394 6.58 -13.82 2.27
N LEU A 395 5.37 -13.53 2.72
CA LEU A 395 4.99 -12.19 3.17
C LEU A 395 4.82 -12.18 4.69
N ALA A 396 5.41 -11.20 5.35
CA ALA A 396 5.31 -11.05 6.80
C ALA A 396 5.40 -9.59 7.25
N SER A 397 5.22 -9.37 8.54
CA SER A 397 5.35 -8.06 9.19
C SER A 397 6.82 -7.61 9.29
N PRO A 398 7.07 -6.30 9.50
CA PRO A 398 8.41 -5.78 9.77
C PRO A 398 9.08 -6.43 10.99
N ALA A 399 8.31 -6.76 12.02
CA ALA A 399 8.82 -7.44 13.20
C ALA A 399 9.35 -8.84 12.85
N THR A 400 8.55 -9.64 12.15
CA THR A 400 8.95 -10.98 11.67
C THR A 400 10.14 -10.88 10.70
N ALA A 401 10.17 -9.85 9.83
CA ALA A 401 11.30 -9.62 8.93
C ALA A 401 12.60 -9.32 9.68
N ALA A 402 12.57 -8.48 10.71
CA ALA A 402 13.74 -8.17 11.53
C ALA A 402 14.22 -9.39 12.33
N ALA A 403 13.30 -10.15 12.94
CA ALA A 403 13.64 -11.40 13.65
C ALA A 403 14.29 -12.43 12.71
N THR A 404 13.72 -12.59 11.51
CA THR A 404 14.27 -13.49 10.48
C THR A 404 15.64 -13.05 9.98
N ALA A 405 15.91 -11.74 9.87
CA ALA A 405 17.24 -11.25 9.50
C ALA A 405 18.31 -11.57 10.55
N LEU A 406 17.93 -11.70 11.83
CA LEU A 406 18.82 -12.11 12.92
C LEU A 406 19.16 -13.60 12.87
N THR A 407 18.17 -14.44 12.59
CA THR A 407 18.29 -15.92 12.74
C THR A 407 18.63 -16.63 11.42
N GLY A 408 18.17 -16.09 10.28
CA GLY A 408 18.26 -16.72 8.96
C GLY A 408 17.18 -17.77 8.66
N VAL A 409 16.20 -17.91 9.56
CA VAL A 409 14.99 -18.72 9.39
C VAL A 409 13.77 -17.88 9.74
N ILE A 410 12.58 -18.24 9.25
CA ILE A 410 11.34 -17.55 9.64
C ILE A 410 11.20 -17.68 11.16
N THR A 411 11.10 -16.55 11.85
CA THR A 411 11.13 -16.50 13.32
C THR A 411 9.97 -15.67 13.85
N ASP A 412 9.29 -16.20 14.85
CA ASP A 412 8.27 -15.43 15.59
C ASP A 412 8.97 -14.27 16.33
N PRO A 413 8.62 -13.01 16.02
CA PRO A 413 9.30 -11.86 16.61
C PRO A 413 9.14 -11.77 18.13
N ARG A 414 8.13 -12.43 18.72
CA ARG A 414 7.90 -12.47 20.16
C ARG A 414 9.03 -13.18 20.92
N GLU A 415 9.80 -14.02 20.24
CA GLU A 415 11.00 -14.68 20.80
C GLU A 415 12.20 -13.71 20.94
N MET A 416 12.12 -12.52 20.34
CA MET A 416 13.21 -11.54 20.26
C MET A 416 12.96 -10.25 21.07
N LEU A 417 11.76 -10.13 21.67
CA LEU A 417 11.34 -8.97 22.47
C LEU A 417 11.89 -8.98 23.88
#